data_f97d82232d73c76f472c2bacbe46df2c
#
_entry.id   f97d82232d73c76f472c2bacbe46df2c
#
_cell.length_a   1.000
_cell.length_b   1.000
_cell.length_c   1.000
_cell.angle_alpha   90.00
_cell.angle_beta   90.00
_cell.angle_gamma   90.00
#
_symmetry.space_group_name_H-M   'P 1'
#
loop_
_entity.id
_entity.type
_entity.pdbx_description
1 polymer ?
#
loop_
_entity_poly.entity_id
_entity_poly.type
_entity_poly.pdbx_seq_one_letter_code
_entity_poly.pdbx_strand_id
1 'polypeptide(L)'
;MKLCYRSGTMSEPAPAKRKKMAREKWQVYGEITGPIIMIGFGSIGRGTLPLIERHFKFDRSQMVVIDPSEKNRKILDEKNIRFIKQAITRDNYKDVLGPLLKGVKGQPFVVNLSVDTSSLDLMRFVR
;
A
#
# COMPACT_ATOMS: atom_id res chain seq x y z
N MET A 1 -23.94 43.39 -6.46
CA MET A 1 -24.32 42.25 -6.27
C MET A 1 -23.51 41.15 -6.76
N LYS A 2 -23.22 41.05 -7.95
CA LYS A 2 -22.52 39.97 -8.40
C LYS A 2 -21.23 39.83 -7.74
N LEU A 3 -20.73 40.79 -7.11
CA LEU A 3 -19.52 40.60 -6.52
C LEU A 3 -19.52 39.76 -5.41
N CYS A 4 -20.61 39.55 -4.83
CA CYS A 4 -20.64 38.82 -3.61
C CYS A 4 -20.01 37.54 -3.64
N TYR A 5 -20.21 36.78 -4.71
CA TYR A 5 -19.77 35.45 -4.59
C TYR A 5 -18.30 35.31 -4.74
N ARG A 6 -17.63 36.31 -5.29
CA ARG A 6 -16.27 36.10 -5.38
C ARG A 6 -15.62 36.21 -4.07
N SER A 7 -16.23 36.68 -3.10
CA SER A 7 -15.60 36.78 -1.82
C SER A 7 -15.23 35.43 -1.24
N GLY A 8 -15.93 34.39 -1.62
CA GLY A 8 -15.60 33.09 -1.11
C GLY A 8 -14.31 32.51 -1.63
N THR A 9 -13.73 33.14 -2.62
CA THR A 9 -12.58 32.54 -3.24
C THR A 9 -11.34 32.62 -2.41
N MET A 10 -11.28 33.50 -1.44
CA MET A 10 -10.08 33.60 -0.76
C MET A 10 -9.95 32.89 0.48
N SER A 11 -10.87 32.21 0.96
CA SER A 11 -10.78 31.60 2.26
C SER A 11 -10.03 30.28 2.27
N GLU A 12 -9.67 29.74 1.16
CA GLU A 12 -9.03 28.44 1.13
C GLU A 12 -7.55 28.47 1.42
N PRO A 13 -7.05 27.68 2.38
CA PRO A 13 -5.63 27.59 2.65
C PRO A 13 -4.90 26.88 1.51
N ALA A 14 -3.62 27.15 1.39
CA ALA A 14 -2.81 26.53 0.36
C ALA A 14 -2.80 25.00 0.48
N PRO A 15 -2.79 24.29 -0.64
CA PRO A 15 -2.81 22.82 -0.62
C PRO A 15 -1.68 22.18 0.19
N ALA A 16 -0.51 22.78 0.18
CA ALA A 16 0.63 22.28 0.94
C ALA A 16 0.39 22.31 2.44
N LYS A 17 -0.24 23.38 2.94
CA LYS A 17 -0.58 23.49 4.36
C LYS A 17 -1.61 22.45 4.76
N ARG A 18 -2.60 22.19 3.92
CA ARG A 18 -3.59 21.16 4.18
C ARG A 18 -2.96 19.78 4.31
N LYS A 19 -2.02 19.46 3.43
CA LYS A 19 -1.34 18.17 3.49
C LYS A 19 -0.54 18.01 4.78
N LYS A 20 0.14 19.04 5.21
CA LYS A 20 0.92 19.00 6.44
C LYS A 20 0.02 18.82 7.66
N MET A 21 -1.02 19.61 7.77
CA MET A 21 -1.97 19.51 8.88
C MET A 21 -2.64 18.14 8.93
N ALA A 22 -2.99 17.59 7.78
CA ALA A 22 -3.60 16.26 7.73
C ALA A 22 -2.65 15.18 8.28
N ARG A 23 -1.36 15.24 7.95
CA ARG A 23 -0.38 14.27 8.44
C ARG A 23 -0.21 14.31 9.95
N GLU A 24 -0.29 15.48 10.55
CA GLU A 24 -0.14 15.63 12.00
C GLU A 24 -1.31 15.04 12.78
N LYS A 25 -2.45 14.83 12.13
CA LYS A 25 -3.65 14.28 12.77
C LYS A 25 -3.76 12.77 12.73
N TRP A 26 -2.91 12.10 11.96
CA TRP A 26 -3.05 10.67 11.79
C TRP A 26 -2.44 9.90 12.95
N GLN A 27 -3.26 9.07 13.56
CA GLN A 27 -2.82 8.20 14.65
C GLN A 27 -2.13 6.96 14.10
N VAL A 28 -1.01 6.60 14.69
CA VAL A 28 -0.32 5.35 14.40
C VAL A 28 -0.88 4.28 15.32
N TYR A 29 -1.45 3.23 14.74
CA TYR A 29 -2.10 2.16 15.49
C TYR A 29 -1.18 0.99 15.83
N GLY A 30 -0.06 0.88 15.17
CA GLY A 30 0.87 -0.21 15.42
C GLY A 30 2.11 -0.15 14.57
N GLU A 31 3.00 -1.09 14.81
CA GLU A 31 4.25 -1.26 14.07
C GLU A 31 4.26 -2.64 13.41
N ILE A 32 4.64 -2.68 12.13
CA ILE A 32 4.82 -3.91 11.37
C ILE A 32 6.32 -4.14 11.26
N THR A 33 6.82 -5.12 11.98
CA THR A 33 8.26 -5.39 12.08
C THR A 33 8.80 -6.27 10.98
N GLY A 34 7.94 -7.09 10.36
CA GLY A 34 8.32 -7.98 9.27
C GLY A 34 8.03 -7.39 7.90
N PRO A 35 8.27 -8.17 6.84
CA PRO A 35 7.99 -7.73 5.48
C PRO A 35 6.50 -7.61 5.23
N ILE A 36 6.14 -6.64 4.38
CA ILE A 36 4.78 -6.45 3.91
C ILE A 36 4.73 -6.88 2.46
N ILE A 37 3.87 -7.84 2.16
CA ILE A 37 3.65 -8.33 0.80
C ILE A 37 2.24 -7.96 0.37
N MET A 38 2.14 -7.07 -0.60
CA MET A 38 0.86 -6.65 -1.16
C MET A 38 0.65 -7.33 -2.52
N ILE A 39 -0.43 -8.07 -2.65
CA ILE A 39 -0.80 -8.77 -3.88
C ILE A 39 -1.92 -7.98 -4.55
N GLY A 40 -1.60 -7.40 -5.70
CA GLY A 40 -2.51 -6.51 -6.43
C GLY A 40 -2.28 -5.03 -6.11
N PHE A 41 -2.10 -4.22 -7.15
CA PHE A 41 -1.90 -2.77 -7.01
C PHE A 41 -2.71 -2.00 -8.05
N GLY A 42 -4.02 -2.27 -8.08
CA GLY A 42 -4.99 -1.52 -8.87
C GLY A 42 -5.55 -0.35 -8.06
N SER A 43 -6.80 -0.01 -8.30
CA SER A 43 -7.46 1.12 -7.61
C SER A 43 -7.50 0.93 -6.10
N ILE A 44 -7.79 -0.28 -5.62
CA ILE A 44 -7.84 -0.58 -4.20
C ILE A 44 -6.44 -0.51 -3.58
N GLY A 45 -5.43 -1.07 -4.24
CA GLY A 45 -4.05 -1.01 -3.74
C GLY A 45 -3.52 0.40 -3.63
N ARG A 46 -3.81 1.25 -4.61
CA ARG A 46 -3.44 2.67 -4.57
C ARG A 46 -4.11 3.42 -3.42
N GLY A 47 -5.33 3.03 -3.06
CA GLY A 47 -6.02 3.60 -1.90
C GLY A 47 -5.55 3.03 -0.58
N THR A 48 -5.19 1.76 -0.54
CA THR A 48 -4.76 1.05 0.68
C THR A 48 -3.36 1.45 1.11
N LEU A 49 -2.43 1.63 0.19
CA LEU A 49 -1.04 1.98 0.51
C LEU A 49 -0.91 3.24 1.36
N PRO A 50 -1.56 4.38 1.02
CA PRO A 50 -1.51 5.57 1.86
C PRO A 50 -2.07 5.34 3.27
N LEU A 51 -3.05 4.48 3.43
CA LEU A 51 -3.61 4.16 4.74
C LEU A 51 -2.61 3.39 5.60
N ILE A 52 -1.89 2.45 5.02
CA ILE A 52 -0.83 1.73 5.71
C ILE A 52 0.29 2.70 6.09
N GLU A 53 0.69 3.58 5.19
CA GLU A 53 1.73 4.57 5.44
C GLU A 53 1.37 5.56 6.55
N ARG A 54 0.09 5.88 6.72
CA ARG A 54 -0.38 6.82 7.73
C ARG A 54 -0.53 6.21 9.11
N HIS A 55 -0.99 4.99 9.16
CA HIS A 55 -1.46 4.38 10.40
C HIS A 55 -0.54 3.31 10.98
N PHE A 56 0.48 2.91 10.23
CA PHE A 56 1.43 1.91 10.70
C PHE A 56 2.86 2.38 10.50
N LYS A 57 3.69 2.03 11.46
CA LYS A 57 5.13 2.25 11.36
C LYS A 57 5.74 1.00 10.75
N PHE A 58 6.44 1.14 9.65
CA PHE A 58 7.08 0.02 8.97
C PHE A 58 8.27 0.48 8.12
N ASP A 59 9.11 -0.47 7.71
CA ASP A 59 10.25 -0.21 6.85
C ASP A 59 9.83 -0.42 5.39
N ARG A 60 9.85 0.63 4.59
CA ARG A 60 9.50 0.56 3.16
C ARG A 60 10.40 -0.36 2.37
N SER A 61 11.66 -0.53 2.78
CA SER A 61 12.59 -1.44 2.11
C SER A 61 12.16 -2.91 2.22
N GLN A 62 11.32 -3.22 3.20
CA GLN A 62 10.79 -4.57 3.40
C GLN A 62 9.42 -4.77 2.75
N MET A 63 8.89 -3.75 2.08
CA MET A 63 7.62 -3.86 1.40
C MET A 63 7.80 -4.29 -0.06
N VAL A 64 7.00 -5.24 -0.48
CA VAL A 64 6.98 -5.76 -1.85
C VAL A 64 5.56 -5.72 -2.37
N VAL A 65 5.38 -5.18 -3.56
CA VAL A 65 4.10 -5.19 -4.27
C VAL A 65 4.21 -6.08 -5.49
N ILE A 66 3.25 -6.96 -5.66
CA ILE A 66 3.20 -7.91 -6.77
C ILE A 66 1.93 -7.65 -7.58
N ASP A 67 2.09 -7.35 -8.85
CA ASP A 67 0.97 -7.10 -9.77
C ASP A 67 1.39 -7.47 -11.20
N PRO A 68 0.52 -8.04 -12.02
CA PRO A 68 0.84 -8.33 -13.41
C PRO A 68 0.97 -7.09 -14.28
N SER A 69 0.41 -5.97 -13.85
CA SER A 69 0.41 -4.71 -14.60
C SER A 69 1.42 -3.71 -14.04
N GLU A 70 2.20 -3.09 -14.91
CA GLU A 70 3.14 -2.03 -14.54
C GLU A 70 2.50 -0.63 -14.52
N LYS A 71 1.21 -0.53 -14.78
CA LYS A 71 0.52 0.75 -14.92
C LYS A 71 0.77 1.72 -13.75
N ASN A 72 0.83 1.21 -12.55
CA ASN A 72 0.98 2.02 -11.34
C ASN A 72 2.40 1.91 -10.72
N ARG A 73 3.34 1.29 -11.42
CA ARG A 73 4.71 1.07 -10.93
C ARG A 73 5.42 2.35 -10.51
N LYS A 74 5.19 3.43 -11.26
CA LYS A 74 5.83 4.72 -10.98
C LYS A 74 5.59 5.20 -9.55
N ILE A 75 4.38 4.98 -9.04
CA ILE A 75 4.03 5.36 -7.66
C ILE A 75 4.91 4.63 -6.65
N LEU A 76 5.19 3.36 -6.91
CA LEU A 76 6.02 2.53 -6.05
C LEU A 76 7.50 2.89 -6.14
N ASP A 77 7.97 3.20 -7.34
CA ASP A 77 9.35 3.62 -7.57
C ASP A 77 9.64 4.94 -6.84
N GLU A 78 8.71 5.89 -6.86
CA GLU A 78 8.82 7.16 -6.15
C GLU A 78 8.89 6.98 -4.62
N LYS A 79 8.34 5.88 -4.11
CA LYS A 79 8.32 5.56 -2.67
C LYS A 79 9.41 4.58 -2.26
N ASN A 80 10.26 4.16 -3.20
CA ASN A 80 11.29 3.13 -2.98
C ASN A 80 10.72 1.80 -2.48
N ILE A 81 9.57 1.42 -3.01
CA ILE A 81 8.92 0.15 -2.71
C ILE A 81 9.22 -0.83 -3.83
N ARG A 82 9.65 -2.04 -3.50
CA ARG A 82 9.98 -3.07 -4.48
C ARG A 82 8.72 -3.54 -5.22
N PHE A 83 8.82 -3.62 -6.53
CA PHE A 83 7.75 -4.10 -7.38
C PHE A 83 8.17 -5.38 -8.11
N ILE A 84 7.28 -6.36 -8.15
CA ILE A 84 7.46 -7.59 -8.91
C ILE A 84 6.31 -7.69 -9.92
N LYS A 85 6.65 -7.69 -11.21
CA LYS A 85 5.68 -7.85 -12.27
C LYS A 85 5.35 -9.33 -12.43
N GLN A 86 4.31 -9.78 -11.77
CA GLN A 86 3.86 -11.15 -11.86
C GLN A 86 2.40 -11.29 -11.43
N ALA A 87 1.65 -12.14 -12.13
CA ALA A 87 0.32 -12.53 -11.71
C ALA A 87 0.44 -13.62 -10.65
N ILE A 88 -0.24 -13.45 -9.53
CA ILE A 88 -0.35 -14.48 -8.51
C ILE A 88 -1.63 -15.26 -8.78
N THR A 89 -1.49 -16.54 -9.00
CA THR A 89 -2.60 -17.45 -9.28
C THR A 89 -2.65 -18.57 -8.26
N ARG A 90 -3.70 -19.36 -8.33
CA ARG A 90 -3.86 -20.54 -7.49
C ARG A 90 -2.70 -21.54 -7.64
N ASP A 91 -2.08 -21.57 -8.81
CA ASP A 91 -1.04 -22.57 -9.11
C ASP A 91 0.35 -22.10 -8.72
N ASN A 92 0.61 -20.80 -8.69
CA ASN A 92 1.97 -20.27 -8.50
C ASN A 92 2.21 -19.51 -7.18
N TYR A 93 1.17 -19.25 -6.39
CA TYR A 93 1.33 -18.40 -5.20
C TYR A 93 2.37 -18.93 -4.21
N LYS A 94 2.49 -20.25 -4.06
CA LYS A 94 3.47 -20.85 -3.18
C LYS A 94 4.90 -20.61 -3.67
N ASP A 95 5.11 -20.72 -4.98
CA ASP A 95 6.43 -20.57 -5.58
C ASP A 95 6.90 -19.11 -5.55
N VAL A 96 5.97 -18.16 -5.69
CA VAL A 96 6.29 -16.74 -5.67
C VAL A 96 6.44 -16.21 -4.26
N LEU A 97 5.53 -16.56 -3.36
CA LEU A 97 5.54 -16.04 -1.99
C LEU A 97 6.51 -16.77 -1.07
N GLY A 98 6.75 -18.05 -1.31
CA GLY A 98 7.65 -18.85 -0.48
C GLY A 98 9.00 -18.20 -0.26
N PRO A 99 9.76 -17.85 -1.32
CA PRO A 99 11.05 -17.19 -1.17
C PRO A 99 10.98 -15.85 -0.45
N LEU A 100 9.88 -15.10 -0.59
CA LEU A 100 9.68 -13.80 0.05
C LEU A 100 9.40 -13.92 1.55
N LEU A 101 8.83 -15.03 1.98
CA LEU A 101 8.49 -15.29 3.38
C LEU A 101 9.58 -16.08 4.11
N LYS A 102 10.47 -16.71 3.38
CA LYS A 102 11.49 -17.59 3.96
C LYS A 102 12.65 -16.79 4.54
N GLY A 103 13.04 -17.11 5.76
CA GLY A 103 14.19 -16.47 6.39
C GLY A 103 14.02 -15.03 6.80
N VAL A 104 12.78 -14.51 6.83
CA VAL A 104 12.52 -13.12 7.19
C VAL A 104 12.51 -12.93 8.70
N LYS A 105 12.95 -11.76 9.13
CA LYS A 105 12.88 -11.35 10.53
C LYS A 105 11.56 -10.63 10.77
N GLY A 106 10.94 -10.87 11.91
CA GLY A 106 9.68 -10.26 12.29
C GLY A 106 8.47 -10.98 11.73
N GLN A 107 7.30 -10.47 12.02
CA GLN A 107 6.02 -11.05 11.58
C GLN A 107 5.67 -10.54 10.18
N PRO A 108 5.63 -11.42 9.17
CA PRO A 108 5.22 -10.99 7.84
C PRO A 108 3.74 -10.60 7.81
N PHE A 109 3.42 -9.63 6.97
CA PHE A 109 2.05 -9.15 6.78
C PHE A 109 1.69 -9.24 5.30
N VAL A 110 0.67 -10.03 4.96
CA VAL A 110 0.24 -10.23 3.58
C VAL A 110 -1.10 -9.53 3.36
N VAL A 111 -1.14 -8.64 2.37
CA VAL A 111 -2.34 -7.93 1.96
C VAL A 111 -2.76 -8.45 0.60
N ASN A 112 -3.87 -9.19 0.55
CA ASN A 112 -4.38 -9.73 -0.71
C ASN A 112 -5.51 -8.85 -1.25
N LEU A 113 -5.22 -8.16 -2.34
CA LEU A 113 -6.18 -7.32 -3.07
C LEU A 113 -6.42 -7.85 -4.50
N SER A 114 -5.93 -9.06 -4.76
CA SER A 114 -6.10 -9.74 -6.03
C SER A 114 -7.44 -10.49 -6.08
N VAL A 115 -8.02 -10.57 -7.26
CA VAL A 115 -9.25 -11.34 -7.49
C VAL A 115 -8.96 -12.78 -7.88
N ASP A 116 -7.74 -13.08 -8.29
CA ASP A 116 -7.36 -14.39 -8.84
C ASP A 116 -6.80 -15.36 -7.80
N THR A 117 -6.59 -14.90 -6.58
CA THR A 117 -5.98 -15.70 -5.52
C THR A 117 -6.90 -15.77 -4.30
N SER A 118 -7.18 -16.98 -3.87
CA SER A 118 -8.01 -17.22 -2.70
C SER A 118 -7.32 -16.77 -1.41
N SER A 119 -7.95 -15.91 -0.65
CA SER A 119 -7.45 -15.48 0.66
C SER A 119 -7.36 -16.66 1.64
N LEU A 120 -8.24 -17.63 1.52
CA LEU A 120 -8.22 -18.82 2.35
C LEU A 120 -6.97 -19.67 2.10
N ASP A 121 -6.60 -19.84 0.83
CA ASP A 121 -5.40 -20.59 0.47
C ASP A 121 -4.14 -19.89 0.96
N LEU A 122 -4.10 -18.55 0.84
CA LEU A 122 -3.01 -17.75 1.39
C LEU A 122 -2.91 -17.86 2.91
N MET A 123 -4.03 -17.79 3.62
CA MET A 123 -4.06 -17.93 5.07
C MET A 123 -3.52 -19.30 5.54
N ARG A 124 -3.85 -20.34 4.81
CA ARG A 124 -3.34 -21.70 5.12
C ARG A 124 -1.85 -21.83 4.84
N PHE A 125 -1.36 -21.12 3.86
CA PHE A 125 0.05 -21.19 3.45
C PHE A 125 0.97 -20.37 4.36
N VAL A 126 0.51 -19.21 4.84
CA VAL A 126 1.32 -18.30 5.64
C VAL A 126 1.37 -18.70 7.12
N ARG A 127 0.51 -19.62 7.54
CA ARG A 127 0.57 -20.20 8.90
C ARG A 127 1.81 -21.05 9.05
#